data_d88b88876f0d24ce0ab2a03305a02355
#
_entry.id   d88b88876f0d24ce0ab2a03305a02355
#
_cell.length_a   1.000
_cell.length_b   1.000
_cell.length_c   1.000
_cell.angle_alpha   90.00
_cell.angle_beta   90.00
_cell.angle_gamma   90.00
#
_symmetry.space_group_name_H-M   'P 1'
#
loop_
_entity.id
_entity.type
_entity.pdbx_description
1 polymer ?
#
loop_
_entity_poly.entity_id
_entity_poly.type
_entity_poly.pdbx_seq_one_letter_code
_entity_poly.pdbx_strand_id
1 'polypeptide(L)'
;MKMNKLLLNHLLLPVLLPSCLVVKGQQVSIVSAEVNSYNVTPRALCQVVLMNPATNVQVMLEAQLLDAASEPLVTVRTNPFMLRNGLNTAANMNFSIGSVEYGTSGVVAYIRNSNILPAGKYSYCVKIIIVAGNAEEGDDYCEELESDVNSYLYLVSPDDKDTVNTPYPVLVWNHSDPFNTLMPGEY
;
A
#
# COMPACT_ATOMS: atom_id res chain seq x y z
N MET A 1 -71.28 40.94 40.69
CA MET A 1 -70.71 39.62 40.65
C MET A 1 -69.60 39.62 39.57
N LYS A 2 -68.36 39.79 39.98
CA LYS A 2 -67.22 39.92 39.05
C LYS A 2 -66.37 38.64 39.10
N MET A 3 -66.33 37.95 37.99
CA MET A 3 -65.47 36.73 37.78
C MET A 3 -64.03 37.14 37.50
N ASN A 4 -63.12 36.74 38.40
CA ASN A 4 -61.69 36.88 38.20
C ASN A 4 -61.17 35.77 37.21
N LYS A 5 -60.62 36.20 36.13
CA LYS A 5 -59.87 35.31 35.23
C LYS A 5 -58.43 35.07 35.76
N LEU A 6 -58.18 33.87 36.22
CA LEU A 6 -56.84 33.45 36.58
C LEU A 6 -56.12 33.20 35.27
N LEU A 7 -55.09 33.99 34.97
CA LEU A 7 -54.11 33.79 33.88
C LEU A 7 -53.09 32.74 34.35
N LEU A 8 -53.18 31.55 33.80
CA LEU A 8 -52.21 30.49 34.02
C LEU A 8 -51.05 30.71 33.05
N ASN A 9 -49.95 31.30 33.52
CA ASN A 9 -48.70 31.44 32.79
C ASN A 9 -48.02 30.07 32.71
N HIS A 10 -48.12 29.42 31.58
CA HIS A 10 -47.29 28.28 31.28
C HIS A 10 -45.84 28.76 31.00
N LEU A 11 -45.00 28.60 32.01
CA LEU A 11 -43.57 28.76 31.90
C LEU A 11 -43.04 27.61 31.08
N LEU A 12 -42.86 27.80 29.75
CA LEU A 12 -42.16 26.88 28.88
C LEU A 12 -40.66 26.93 29.24
N LEU A 13 -40.24 25.96 30.04
CA LEU A 13 -38.82 25.70 30.30
C LEU A 13 -38.21 25.09 29.03
N PRO A 14 -37.25 25.74 28.33
CA PRO A 14 -36.57 25.09 27.23
C PRO A 14 -35.71 23.97 27.80
N VAL A 15 -36.08 22.73 27.53
CA VAL A 15 -35.23 21.55 27.76
C VAL A 15 -34.05 21.68 26.83
N LEU A 16 -32.94 22.21 27.30
CA LEU A 16 -31.64 22.11 26.66
C LEU A 16 -31.22 20.63 26.64
N LEU A 17 -31.60 19.94 25.58
CA LEU A 17 -31.01 18.65 25.23
C LEU A 17 -29.50 18.89 25.00
N PRO A 18 -28.60 18.29 25.79
CA PRO A 18 -27.22 18.31 25.47
C PRO A 18 -27.09 17.55 24.15
N SER A 19 -26.91 18.28 23.05
CA SER A 19 -26.43 17.70 21.80
C SER A 19 -25.08 17.04 22.14
N CYS A 20 -25.10 15.72 22.29
CA CYS A 20 -23.89 14.93 22.36
C CYS A 20 -23.17 15.17 21.04
N LEU A 21 -22.27 16.15 21.02
CA LEU A 21 -21.27 16.26 19.96
C LEU A 21 -20.44 14.99 20.07
N VAL A 22 -20.78 14.02 19.23
CA VAL A 22 -19.88 12.88 18.97
C VAL A 22 -18.63 13.51 18.34
N VAL A 23 -17.66 13.81 19.18
CA VAL A 23 -16.32 14.13 18.72
C VAL A 23 -15.85 12.88 18.04
N LYS A 24 -15.89 12.86 16.70
CA LYS A 24 -15.21 11.80 15.94
C LYS A 24 -13.77 11.77 16.41
N GLY A 25 -13.34 10.63 16.91
CA GLY A 25 -11.96 10.42 17.32
C GLY A 25 -11.00 10.86 16.22
N GLN A 26 -9.82 11.28 16.61
CA GLN A 26 -8.79 11.71 15.68
C GLN A 26 -8.26 10.47 14.94
N GLN A 27 -8.66 10.32 13.68
CA GLN A 27 -8.25 9.20 12.84
C GLN A 27 -6.95 9.52 12.10
N VAL A 28 -5.99 8.60 12.13
CA VAL A 28 -4.84 8.64 11.24
C VAL A 28 -5.28 8.19 9.85
N SER A 29 -4.99 8.98 8.82
CA SER A 29 -5.44 8.71 7.46
C SER A 29 -4.29 8.58 6.45
N ILE A 30 -4.52 7.79 5.40
CA ILE A 30 -3.65 7.67 4.25
C ILE A 30 -3.99 8.80 3.26
N VAL A 31 -3.01 9.66 2.97
CA VAL A 31 -3.15 10.76 2.01
C VAL A 31 -2.82 10.30 0.61
N SER A 32 -1.76 9.51 0.47
CA SER A 32 -1.42 8.82 -0.78
C SER A 32 -0.61 7.56 -0.49
N ALA A 33 -0.78 6.58 -1.36
CA ALA A 33 -0.01 5.36 -1.37
C ALA A 33 0.16 4.98 -2.84
N GLU A 34 1.39 4.98 -3.33
CA GLU A 34 1.69 4.72 -4.73
C GLU A 34 2.76 3.62 -4.82
N VAL A 35 2.56 2.69 -5.74
CA VAL A 35 3.50 1.62 -6.04
C VAL A 35 4.06 1.79 -7.43
N ASN A 36 5.39 1.74 -7.53
CA ASN A 36 6.07 1.72 -8.81
C ASN A 36 6.33 0.25 -9.21
N SER A 37 5.76 -0.19 -10.34
CA SER A 37 5.91 -1.55 -10.85
C SER A 37 7.37 -1.96 -11.09
N TYR A 38 8.28 -1.01 -11.27
CA TYR A 38 9.72 -1.24 -11.40
C TYR A 38 10.48 -1.26 -10.08
N ASN A 39 9.78 -1.06 -8.95
CA ASN A 39 10.38 -1.09 -7.62
C ASN A 39 9.37 -1.52 -6.55
N VAL A 40 9.13 -2.82 -6.45
CA VAL A 40 8.23 -3.43 -5.47
C VAL A 40 8.99 -4.04 -4.29
N THR A 41 10.09 -3.42 -3.89
CA THR A 41 10.80 -3.84 -2.67
C THR A 41 9.89 -3.73 -1.45
N PRO A 42 10.11 -4.54 -0.39
CA PRO A 42 9.33 -4.45 0.84
C PRO A 42 9.27 -3.04 1.43
N ARG A 43 10.37 -2.30 1.33
CA ARG A 43 10.42 -0.92 1.80
C ARG A 43 9.59 0.03 0.92
N ALA A 44 9.62 -0.16 -0.41
CA ALA A 44 8.84 0.65 -1.35
C ALA A 44 7.34 0.45 -1.14
N LEU A 45 6.88 -0.77 -0.86
CA LEU A 45 5.46 -1.05 -0.56
C LEU A 45 4.96 -0.34 0.71
N CYS A 46 5.83 0.09 1.60
CA CYS A 46 5.47 0.86 2.80
C CYS A 46 5.72 2.38 2.65
N GLN A 47 5.99 2.86 1.43
CA GLN A 47 6.19 4.30 1.18
C GLN A 47 4.85 5.00 0.94
N VAL A 48 4.22 5.40 2.02
CA VAL A 48 2.93 6.09 2.03
C VAL A 48 3.07 7.49 2.62
N VAL A 49 2.09 8.34 2.33
CA VAL A 49 1.94 9.65 2.98
C VAL A 49 0.76 9.58 3.94
N LEU A 50 1.01 9.87 5.20
CA LEU A 50 0.02 9.78 6.28
C LEU A 50 -0.27 11.14 6.88
N MET A 51 -1.52 11.41 7.20
CA MET A 51 -1.94 12.54 8.02
C MET A 51 -2.27 12.05 9.44
N ASN A 52 -1.56 12.57 10.42
CA ASN A 52 -1.83 12.29 11.82
C ASN A 52 -2.27 13.57 12.53
N PRO A 53 -3.56 13.72 12.89
CA PRO A 53 -4.05 14.90 13.59
C PRO A 53 -3.71 14.88 15.09
N ALA A 54 -3.29 13.75 15.63
CA ALA A 54 -3.02 13.55 17.06
C ALA A 54 -1.51 13.65 17.40
N THR A 55 -1.18 13.66 18.67
CA THR A 55 0.18 13.57 19.19
C THR A 55 0.44 12.18 19.77
N ASN A 56 1.69 11.71 19.71
CA ASN A 56 2.13 10.47 20.34
C ASN A 56 1.35 9.22 19.86
N VAL A 57 1.12 9.12 18.56
CA VAL A 57 0.50 7.95 17.96
C VAL A 57 1.59 6.99 17.45
N GLN A 58 1.55 5.76 17.93
CA GLN A 58 2.40 4.68 17.45
C GLN A 58 1.61 3.77 16.53
N VAL A 59 2.14 3.52 15.34
CA VAL A 59 1.48 2.72 14.31
C VAL A 59 2.38 1.63 13.77
N MET A 60 1.77 0.63 13.16
CA MET A 60 2.39 -0.28 12.19
C MET A 60 1.68 -0.09 10.84
N LEU A 61 2.40 -0.28 9.75
CA LEU A 61 1.83 -0.43 8.42
C LEU A 61 1.82 -1.91 8.04
N GLU A 62 0.73 -2.34 7.45
CA GLU A 62 0.63 -3.60 6.72
C GLU A 62 0.33 -3.25 5.25
N ALA A 63 1.26 -3.60 4.35
CA ALA A 63 1.12 -3.41 2.92
C ALA A 63 1.02 -4.77 2.23
N GLN A 64 0.07 -4.90 1.33
CA GLN A 64 -0.18 -6.13 0.58
C GLN A 64 -0.21 -5.86 -0.91
N LEU A 65 0.46 -6.72 -1.65
CA LEU A 65 0.33 -6.81 -3.10
C LEU A 65 -0.42 -8.10 -3.41
N LEU A 66 -1.53 -7.99 -4.12
CA LEU A 66 -2.44 -9.09 -4.44
C LEU A 66 -2.46 -9.31 -5.95
N ASP A 67 -2.67 -10.53 -6.39
CA ASP A 67 -2.94 -10.83 -7.80
C ASP A 67 -4.40 -10.53 -8.21
N ALA A 68 -4.73 -10.78 -9.47
CA ALA A 68 -6.08 -10.57 -9.99
C ALA A 68 -7.15 -11.46 -9.34
N ALA A 69 -6.77 -12.53 -8.66
CA ALA A 69 -7.66 -13.40 -7.89
C ALA A 69 -7.77 -12.97 -6.41
N SER A 70 -7.16 -11.84 -6.04
CA SER A 70 -7.04 -11.34 -4.67
C SER A 70 -6.19 -12.24 -3.73
N GLU A 71 -5.32 -13.07 -4.31
CA GLU A 71 -4.40 -13.88 -3.53
C GLU A 71 -3.13 -13.06 -3.19
N PRO A 72 -2.65 -13.13 -1.96
CA PRO A 72 -1.50 -12.34 -1.55
C PRO A 72 -0.20 -12.84 -2.21
N LEU A 73 0.44 -11.95 -2.96
CA LEU A 73 1.78 -12.16 -3.52
C LEU A 73 2.87 -11.80 -2.52
N VAL A 74 2.71 -10.64 -1.87
CA VAL A 74 3.64 -10.14 -0.86
C VAL A 74 2.84 -9.43 0.22
N THR A 75 3.09 -9.76 1.47
CA THR A 75 2.60 -9.02 2.65
C THR A 75 3.79 -8.51 3.43
N VAL A 76 3.82 -7.21 3.66
CA VAL A 76 4.90 -6.53 4.40
C VAL A 76 4.31 -5.87 5.63
N ARG A 77 4.92 -6.10 6.79
CA ARG A 77 4.59 -5.37 8.02
C ARG A 77 5.82 -4.61 8.52
N THR A 78 5.60 -3.38 8.93
CA THR A 78 6.64 -2.62 9.61
C THR A 78 6.72 -2.99 11.10
N ASN A 79 7.86 -2.71 11.73
CA ASN A 79 7.87 -2.59 13.18
C ASN A 79 7.07 -1.35 13.61
N PRO A 80 6.56 -1.30 14.85
CA PRO A 80 5.90 -0.12 15.36
C PRO A 80 6.81 1.11 15.31
N PHE A 81 6.28 2.25 14.84
CA PHE A 81 6.99 3.52 14.79
C PHE A 81 6.08 4.68 15.17
N MET A 82 6.67 5.80 15.57
CA MET A 82 5.95 6.99 16.00
C MET A 82 5.63 7.91 14.84
N LEU A 83 4.39 8.37 14.75
CA LEU A 83 3.97 9.43 13.85
C LEU A 83 4.11 10.80 14.52
N ARG A 84 4.56 11.78 13.77
CA ARG A 84 4.51 13.19 14.16
C ARG A 84 3.09 13.73 13.93
N ASN A 85 2.72 14.76 14.66
CA ASN A 85 1.50 15.51 14.34
C ASN A 85 1.63 16.14 12.95
N GLY A 86 0.58 16.06 12.15
CA GLY A 86 0.53 16.55 10.77
C GLY A 86 0.98 15.52 9.74
N LEU A 87 1.59 16.00 8.66
CA LEU A 87 1.96 15.19 7.50
C LEU A 87 3.23 14.37 7.76
N ASN A 88 3.13 13.07 7.52
CA ASN A 88 4.23 12.11 7.62
C ASN A 88 4.49 11.50 6.24
N THR A 89 5.71 11.64 5.76
CA THR A 89 6.18 11.11 4.46
C THR A 89 7.28 10.08 4.68
N ALA A 90 7.60 9.29 3.68
CA ALA A 90 8.68 8.31 3.74
C ALA A 90 10.03 8.91 4.19
N ALA A 91 10.24 10.21 3.90
CA ALA A 91 11.48 10.92 4.28
C ALA A 91 11.56 11.25 5.78
N ASN A 92 10.42 11.45 6.44
CA ASN A 92 10.38 11.82 7.87
C ASN A 92 9.86 10.70 8.78
N MET A 93 9.31 9.63 8.22
CA MET A 93 8.94 8.42 8.96
C MET A 93 10.15 7.53 9.15
N ASN A 94 10.50 7.27 10.40
CA ASN A 94 11.61 6.37 10.73
C ASN A 94 11.07 4.98 11.04
N PHE A 95 10.64 4.26 10.00
CA PHE A 95 10.18 2.88 10.12
C PHE A 95 11.22 1.87 9.63
N SER A 96 11.16 0.67 10.17
CA SER A 96 11.88 -0.51 9.71
C SER A 96 10.90 -1.63 9.36
N ILE A 97 11.31 -2.50 8.45
CA ILE A 97 10.53 -3.68 8.10
C ILE A 97 10.62 -4.69 9.25
N GLY A 98 9.47 -5.16 9.71
CA GLY A 98 9.35 -6.18 10.76
C GLY A 98 9.25 -7.58 10.18
N SER A 99 8.37 -7.80 9.20
CA SER A 99 8.22 -9.08 8.50
C SER A 99 7.87 -8.90 7.04
N VAL A 100 8.25 -9.89 6.24
CA VAL A 100 7.87 -10.03 4.84
C VAL A 100 7.41 -11.47 4.62
N GLU A 101 6.18 -11.62 4.19
CA GLU A 101 5.59 -12.90 3.86
C GLU A 101 5.34 -12.94 2.34
N TYR A 102 5.79 -13.99 1.70
CA TYR A 102 5.62 -14.19 0.27
C TYR A 102 4.62 -15.31 0.01
N GLY A 103 3.74 -15.10 -0.94
CA GLY A 103 2.84 -16.15 -1.45
C GLY A 103 3.59 -17.25 -2.19
N THR A 104 2.85 -18.17 -2.79
CA THR A 104 3.41 -19.39 -3.44
C THR A 104 3.35 -19.38 -4.97
N SER A 105 2.82 -18.32 -5.59
CA SER A 105 2.69 -18.24 -7.06
C SER A 105 4.06 -18.07 -7.75
N GLY A 106 4.15 -18.43 -9.03
CA GLY A 106 5.35 -18.23 -9.84
C GLY A 106 5.77 -16.75 -9.95
N VAL A 107 4.79 -15.83 -9.95
CA VAL A 107 5.00 -14.37 -9.94
C VAL A 107 5.79 -13.93 -8.72
N VAL A 108 5.59 -14.59 -7.59
CA VAL A 108 6.30 -14.28 -6.34
C VAL A 108 7.81 -14.51 -6.48
N ALA A 109 8.22 -15.59 -7.13
CA ALA A 109 9.64 -15.88 -7.36
C ALA A 109 10.29 -14.77 -8.20
N TYR A 110 9.56 -14.28 -9.21
CA TYR A 110 10.00 -13.16 -10.04
C TYR A 110 10.16 -11.87 -9.22
N ILE A 111 9.09 -11.47 -8.50
CA ILE A 111 9.11 -10.26 -7.65
C ILE A 111 10.27 -10.31 -6.63
N ARG A 112 10.44 -11.47 -5.98
CA ARG A 112 11.49 -11.65 -4.96
C ARG A 112 12.91 -11.49 -5.53
N ASN A 113 13.13 -11.89 -6.77
CA ASN A 113 14.45 -11.86 -7.38
C ASN A 113 14.76 -10.54 -8.10
N SER A 114 13.74 -9.93 -8.72
CA SER A 114 13.92 -8.72 -9.55
C SER A 114 13.47 -7.44 -8.85
N ASN A 115 12.61 -7.52 -7.82
CA ASN A 115 11.87 -6.40 -7.25
C ASN A 115 11.01 -5.65 -8.29
N ILE A 116 10.60 -6.33 -9.34
CA ILE A 116 9.79 -5.78 -10.43
C ILE A 116 8.47 -6.54 -10.47
N LEU A 117 7.39 -5.84 -10.82
CA LEU A 117 6.07 -6.41 -11.01
C LEU A 117 5.89 -6.73 -12.50
N PRO A 118 5.77 -8.02 -12.90
CA PRO A 118 5.58 -8.37 -14.30
C PRO A 118 4.25 -7.85 -14.84
N ALA A 119 4.08 -7.86 -16.17
CA ALA A 119 2.85 -7.43 -16.81
C ALA A 119 1.64 -8.20 -16.25
N GLY A 120 0.59 -7.46 -15.90
CA GLY A 120 -0.62 -8.04 -15.33
C GLY A 120 -1.44 -7.04 -14.53
N LYS A 121 -2.55 -7.54 -13.97
CA LYS A 121 -3.43 -6.79 -13.08
C LYS A 121 -3.23 -7.24 -11.64
N TYR A 122 -3.14 -6.30 -10.76
CA TYR A 122 -2.83 -6.48 -9.35
C TYR A 122 -3.67 -5.53 -8.51
N SER A 123 -3.70 -5.76 -7.21
CA SER A 123 -4.23 -4.82 -6.24
C SER A 123 -3.18 -4.53 -5.17
N TYR A 124 -3.03 -3.27 -4.83
CA TYR A 124 -2.15 -2.84 -3.76
C TYR A 124 -3.00 -2.28 -2.62
N CYS A 125 -2.85 -2.86 -1.46
CA CYS A 125 -3.58 -2.45 -0.26
C CYS A 125 -2.61 -2.07 0.86
N VAL A 126 -2.93 -0.99 1.58
CA VAL A 126 -2.19 -0.58 2.79
C VAL A 126 -3.18 -0.34 3.92
N LYS A 127 -2.84 -0.84 5.09
CA LYS A 127 -3.60 -0.67 6.32
C LYS A 127 -2.72 -0.07 7.41
N ILE A 128 -3.28 0.90 8.14
CA ILE A 128 -2.66 1.46 9.34
C ILE A 128 -3.20 0.71 10.55
N ILE A 129 -2.30 0.17 11.37
CA ILE A 129 -2.63 -0.50 12.61
C ILE A 129 -2.17 0.38 13.77
N ILE A 130 -3.10 0.89 14.57
CA ILE A 130 -2.77 1.68 15.76
C ILE A 130 -2.26 0.73 16.84
N VAL A 131 -1.05 0.99 17.31
CA VAL A 131 -0.40 0.18 18.37
C VAL A 131 -0.57 0.87 19.73
N ALA A 132 -0.40 2.19 19.78
CA ALA A 132 -0.59 2.98 20.99
C ALA A 132 -0.81 4.47 20.64
N GLY A 133 -1.52 5.19 21.50
CA GLY A 133 -1.78 6.63 21.38
C GLY A 133 -3.23 7.00 21.48
N ASN A 134 -3.54 8.25 21.11
CA ASN A 134 -4.87 8.84 21.24
C ASN A 134 -5.71 8.76 19.96
N ALA A 135 -5.26 8.04 18.93
CA ALA A 135 -6.04 7.77 17.74
C ALA A 135 -6.91 6.53 17.99
N GLU A 136 -8.17 6.58 17.57
CA GLU A 136 -9.13 5.50 17.80
C GLU A 136 -9.08 4.44 16.70
N GLU A 137 -8.75 4.84 15.47
CA GLU A 137 -8.78 3.96 14.30
C GLU A 137 -7.70 4.35 13.31
N GLY A 138 -7.18 3.34 12.61
CA GLY A 138 -6.32 3.51 11.45
C GLY A 138 -7.14 3.40 10.16
N ASP A 139 -6.63 4.01 9.10
CA ASP A 139 -7.21 3.98 7.76
C ASP A 139 -6.73 2.77 6.98
N ASP A 140 -7.49 2.39 5.96
CA ASP A 140 -7.11 1.42 4.96
C ASP A 140 -7.33 1.99 3.55
N TYR A 141 -6.48 1.59 2.63
CA TYR A 141 -6.46 2.05 1.25
C TYR A 141 -6.14 0.89 0.33
N CYS A 142 -6.92 0.74 -0.74
CA CYS A 142 -6.64 -0.23 -1.80
C CYS A 142 -6.80 0.45 -3.17
N GLU A 143 -5.91 0.12 -4.09
CA GLU A 143 -6.00 0.53 -5.49
C GLU A 143 -5.70 -0.63 -6.43
N GLU A 144 -6.29 -0.57 -7.62
CA GLU A 144 -5.95 -1.48 -8.71
C GLU A 144 -4.70 -0.97 -9.43
N LEU A 145 -3.78 -1.88 -9.68
CA LEU A 145 -2.54 -1.63 -10.42
C LEU A 145 -2.58 -2.42 -11.72
N GLU A 146 -2.19 -1.78 -12.80
CA GLU A 146 -1.86 -2.48 -14.03
C GLU A 146 -0.36 -2.28 -14.32
N SER A 147 0.37 -3.38 -14.38
CA SER A 147 1.78 -3.36 -14.79
C SER A 147 1.88 -3.73 -16.25
N ASP A 148 2.60 -2.93 -17.00
CA ASP A 148 2.95 -3.15 -18.41
C ASP A 148 4.40 -3.62 -18.58
N VAL A 149 5.05 -3.99 -17.48
CA VAL A 149 6.44 -4.48 -17.51
C VAL A 149 6.48 -5.83 -18.20
N ASN A 150 6.71 -5.78 -19.50
CA ASN A 150 6.81 -6.97 -20.33
C ASN A 150 8.21 -7.57 -20.27
N SER A 151 8.26 -8.90 -20.23
CA SER A 151 9.50 -9.63 -20.50
C SER A 151 9.91 -9.43 -21.94
N TYR A 152 11.16 -9.20 -22.17
CA TYR A 152 11.71 -9.22 -23.52
C TYR A 152 13.03 -9.96 -23.54
N LEU A 153 13.24 -10.61 -24.66
CA LEU A 153 14.45 -11.29 -25.00
C LEU A 153 15.18 -10.48 -26.07
N TYR A 154 16.42 -10.13 -25.84
CA TYR A 154 17.22 -9.44 -26.84
C TYR A 154 18.61 -10.08 -27.03
N LEU A 155 19.06 -10.07 -28.27
CA LEU A 155 20.38 -10.58 -28.61
C LEU A 155 21.44 -9.56 -28.16
N VAL A 156 22.39 -10.02 -27.36
CA VAL A 156 23.50 -9.20 -26.85
C VAL A 156 24.72 -9.32 -27.77
N SER A 157 24.91 -10.50 -28.33
CA SER A 157 26.05 -10.77 -29.23
C SER A 157 25.67 -11.85 -30.24
N PRO A 158 26.02 -11.69 -31.50
CA PRO A 158 26.62 -10.50 -32.12
C PRO A 158 25.66 -9.31 -32.11
N ASP A 159 26.20 -8.10 -32.13
CA ASP A 159 25.41 -6.86 -32.23
C ASP A 159 24.64 -6.80 -33.55
N ASP A 160 23.57 -5.98 -33.59
CA ASP A 160 22.80 -5.75 -34.80
C ASP A 160 23.74 -5.22 -35.94
N LYS A 161 23.68 -5.89 -37.08
CA LYS A 161 24.53 -5.66 -38.27
C LYS A 161 25.98 -6.06 -38.16
N ASP A 162 26.40 -6.75 -37.11
CA ASP A 162 27.74 -7.34 -37.05
C ASP A 162 27.94 -8.41 -38.12
N THR A 163 29.16 -8.46 -38.67
CA THR A 163 29.55 -9.51 -39.58
C THR A 163 30.18 -10.68 -38.81
N VAL A 164 29.47 -11.79 -38.79
CA VAL A 164 29.97 -13.01 -38.14
C VAL A 164 30.82 -13.82 -39.10
N ASN A 165 32.12 -13.91 -38.83
CA ASN A 165 33.10 -14.60 -39.68
C ASN A 165 33.38 -16.06 -39.26
N THR A 166 32.56 -16.61 -38.37
CA THR A 166 32.68 -18.00 -37.91
C THR A 166 31.47 -18.82 -38.35
N PRO A 167 31.67 -20.08 -38.80
CA PRO A 167 30.55 -20.96 -39.17
C PRO A 167 29.69 -21.37 -37.98
N TYR A 168 30.13 -21.14 -36.74
CA TYR A 168 29.42 -21.46 -35.50
C TYR A 168 29.45 -20.25 -34.56
N PRO A 169 28.61 -19.22 -34.82
CA PRO A 169 28.55 -18.06 -33.94
C PRO A 169 28.00 -18.44 -32.57
N VAL A 170 28.57 -17.87 -31.53
CA VAL A 170 27.99 -17.90 -30.20
C VAL A 170 26.96 -16.79 -30.09
N LEU A 171 25.71 -17.17 -29.94
CA LEU A 171 24.61 -16.23 -29.69
C LEU A 171 24.45 -16.02 -28.18
N VAL A 172 24.52 -14.79 -27.74
CA VAL A 172 24.32 -14.42 -26.34
C VAL A 172 23.03 -13.63 -26.24
N TRP A 173 22.10 -14.14 -25.45
CA TRP A 173 20.81 -13.53 -25.21
C TRP A 173 20.77 -12.94 -23.81
N ASN A 174 20.12 -11.82 -23.67
CA ASN A 174 19.69 -11.31 -22.38
C ASN A 174 18.16 -11.21 -22.36
N HIS A 175 17.56 -11.39 -21.21
CA HIS A 175 16.11 -11.31 -21.03
C HIS A 175 15.77 -10.65 -19.69
N SER A 176 14.57 -10.08 -19.60
CA SER A 176 14.09 -9.40 -18.42
C SER A 176 13.54 -10.35 -17.36
N ASP A 177 13.20 -11.60 -17.76
CA ASP A 177 12.68 -12.60 -16.83
C ASP A 177 13.73 -13.64 -16.44
N PRO A 178 13.68 -14.15 -15.20
CA PRO A 178 14.49 -15.29 -14.81
C PRO A 178 14.05 -16.56 -15.56
N PHE A 179 14.99 -17.31 -16.09
CA PHE A 179 14.75 -18.55 -16.85
C PHE A 179 13.92 -19.61 -16.12
N ASN A 180 13.91 -19.57 -14.79
CA ASN A 180 13.12 -20.50 -13.98
C ASN A 180 11.61 -20.27 -14.05
N THR A 181 11.14 -19.21 -14.71
CA THR A 181 9.72 -18.97 -14.98
C THR A 181 9.24 -19.65 -16.27
N LEU A 182 10.17 -20.08 -17.14
CA LEU A 182 9.82 -20.82 -18.37
C LEU A 182 9.44 -22.25 -18.02
N MET A 183 8.29 -22.70 -18.54
CA MET A 183 7.88 -24.09 -18.39
C MET A 183 8.80 -25.03 -19.21
N PRO A 184 9.12 -26.24 -18.71
CA PRO A 184 9.87 -27.21 -19.48
C PRO A 184 9.14 -27.51 -20.81
N GLY A 185 9.80 -27.18 -21.93
CA GLY A 185 9.26 -27.39 -23.29
C GLY A 185 8.89 -26.11 -24.05
N GLU A 186 9.05 -24.93 -23.46
CA GLU A 186 8.82 -23.62 -24.12
C GLU A 186 10.07 -23.06 -24.82
N TYR A 187 11.04 -23.90 -25.14
CA TYR A 187 12.26 -23.51 -25.86
C TYR A 187 12.15 -23.78 -27.36
#